data_4b2848329e2847949aeac32ba7ea656a
#
_entry.id   4b2848329e2847949aeac32ba7ea656a
#
_cell.length_a   1.000
_cell.length_b   1.000
_cell.length_c   1.000
_cell.angle_alpha   90.00
_cell.angle_beta   90.00
_cell.angle_gamma   90.00
#
_symmetry.space_group_name_H-M   'P 1'
#
loop_
_entity.id
_entity.type
_entity.pdbx_description
1 polymer ?
#
loop_
_entity_poly.entity_id
_entity_poly.type
_entity_poly.pdbx_seq_one_letter_code
_entity_poly.pdbx_strand_id
1 'polypeptide(L)'
;MFDIEIDPTDAEHAMFTTGFGGWETFNLSAVEREEPVKWSIMSAGIEETVPLELYAPEKGARLISGIGDYGGFTHFDLNRPDSLGSHANPHFGNTNGVTGAWLKQDLVVRVGTLFGHQPDAKTISYSEDGGRHWTMCATVPTEKSRNGHIAVAADGSSWIWIPDRSKAYLTRDKGASWQVCRGLPKNIRVIADKVNPKRFYAVDAVAEILYSSEDGGATFHADTLNLTVKRSQRGNAGAAVRRGDLRGGQDRIYATPGREKDLWIAAYDGLYHSVTSEKFDFRVLDKVRTIYAFGFGKAKPGNDYPAIYLIGVINGQYGFFRSDDAANSWVRINDDAHQYGLVLHICGDMQEYGRVYIGTHGRGIVTGVPAS
;
A
#
# COMPACT_ATOMS: atom_id res chain seq x y z
N MET A 1 -19.71 20.35 3.76
CA MET A 1 -19.56 21.50 2.87
C MET A 1 -18.45 22.35 3.43
N PHE A 2 -17.45 22.68 2.62
CA PHE A 2 -16.29 23.47 3.08
C PHE A 2 -16.41 24.92 2.61
N ASP A 3 -16.96 25.13 1.45
CA ASP A 3 -17.13 26.45 0.87
C ASP A 3 -18.26 26.45 -0.14
N ILE A 4 -18.87 27.61 -0.39
CA ILE A 4 -19.89 27.82 -1.40
C ILE A 4 -19.67 29.19 -2.05
N GLU A 5 -19.67 29.21 -3.37
CA GLU A 5 -19.51 30.40 -4.18
C GLU A 5 -20.64 30.53 -5.21
N ILE A 6 -21.07 31.75 -5.45
CA ILE A 6 -22.00 32.08 -6.54
C ILE A 6 -21.18 32.72 -7.66
N ASP A 7 -21.43 32.32 -8.91
CA ASP A 7 -20.78 32.91 -10.07
C ASP A 7 -21.14 34.43 -10.13
N PRO A 8 -20.14 35.33 -10.13
CA PRO A 8 -20.42 36.75 -10.16
C PRO A 8 -21.07 37.23 -11.44
N THR A 9 -21.12 36.40 -12.47
CA THR A 9 -21.73 36.71 -13.79
C THR A 9 -23.02 35.98 -14.02
N ASP A 10 -23.38 34.98 -13.20
CA ASP A 10 -24.61 34.19 -13.29
C ASP A 10 -25.15 33.85 -11.91
N ALA A 11 -26.19 34.57 -11.46
CA ALA A 11 -26.83 34.37 -10.16
C ALA A 11 -27.55 33.01 -10.00
N GLU A 12 -27.79 32.28 -11.08
CA GLU A 12 -28.33 30.91 -11.05
C GLU A 12 -27.26 29.85 -10.83
N HIS A 13 -26.01 30.19 -11.12
CA HIS A 13 -24.88 29.27 -10.98
C HIS A 13 -24.19 29.42 -9.62
N ALA A 14 -24.24 28.35 -8.83
CA ALA A 14 -23.50 28.27 -7.58
C ALA A 14 -22.75 26.94 -7.50
N MET A 15 -21.62 26.96 -6.81
CA MET A 15 -20.76 25.80 -6.60
C MET A 15 -20.46 25.63 -5.11
N PHE A 16 -20.40 24.39 -4.63
CA PHE A 16 -19.85 24.11 -3.31
C PHE A 16 -18.95 22.89 -3.32
N THR A 17 -18.05 22.80 -2.33
CA THR A 17 -17.12 21.68 -2.16
C THR A 17 -17.42 20.87 -0.92
N THR A 18 -17.10 19.59 -1.00
CA THR A 18 -17.09 18.63 0.11
C THR A 18 -15.76 17.88 0.12
N GLY A 19 -15.53 17.01 1.11
CA GLY A 19 -14.40 16.08 1.06
C GLY A 19 -14.51 14.99 -0.03
N PHE A 20 -15.62 15.00 -0.81
CA PHE A 20 -15.91 14.01 -1.86
C PHE A 20 -16.12 14.66 -3.24
N GLY A 21 -15.54 15.85 -3.46
CA GLY A 21 -15.64 16.57 -4.73
C GLY A 21 -16.49 17.83 -4.69
N GLY A 22 -16.74 18.39 -5.87
CA GLY A 22 -17.52 19.60 -6.08
C GLY A 22 -18.92 19.32 -6.60
N TRP A 23 -19.81 20.26 -6.33
CA TRP A 23 -21.21 20.25 -6.76
C TRP A 23 -21.56 21.60 -7.32
N GLU A 24 -22.41 21.61 -8.34
CA GLU A 24 -22.88 22.85 -8.97
C GLU A 24 -24.39 22.82 -9.24
N THR A 25 -24.98 24.00 -9.30
CA THR A 25 -26.35 24.19 -9.69
C THR A 25 -26.45 25.35 -10.70
N PHE A 26 -27.42 25.29 -11.58
CA PHE A 26 -27.78 26.36 -12.53
C PHE A 26 -29.24 26.81 -12.35
N ASN A 27 -29.83 26.58 -11.18
CA ASN A 27 -31.17 27.03 -10.83
C ASN A 27 -31.26 27.45 -9.35
N LEU A 28 -30.30 28.23 -8.87
CA LEU A 28 -30.19 28.61 -7.47
C LEU A 28 -31.45 29.38 -7.00
N SER A 29 -31.99 30.29 -7.82
CA SER A 29 -33.18 31.08 -7.47
C SER A 29 -34.48 30.25 -7.31
N ALA A 30 -34.46 28.96 -7.66
CA ALA A 30 -35.60 28.07 -7.40
C ALA A 30 -35.99 28.06 -5.91
N VAL A 31 -35.05 28.26 -4.99
CA VAL A 31 -35.30 28.34 -3.55
C VAL A 31 -36.27 29.47 -3.17
N GLU A 32 -36.24 30.60 -3.89
CA GLU A 32 -37.13 31.75 -3.66
C GLU A 32 -38.61 31.46 -4.04
N ARG A 33 -38.80 30.45 -4.90
CA ARG A 33 -40.11 29.96 -5.34
C ARG A 33 -40.56 28.70 -4.61
N GLU A 34 -39.82 28.29 -3.55
CA GLU A 34 -40.06 27.04 -2.82
C GLU A 34 -39.95 25.80 -3.73
N GLU A 35 -39.18 25.89 -4.84
CA GLU A 35 -38.93 24.80 -5.77
C GLU A 35 -37.56 24.12 -5.44
N PRO A 36 -37.40 22.86 -5.79
CA PRO A 36 -36.13 22.16 -5.56
C PRO A 36 -34.97 22.77 -6.36
N VAL A 37 -33.88 23.09 -5.69
CA VAL A 37 -32.61 23.39 -6.34
C VAL A 37 -31.98 22.07 -6.78
N LYS A 38 -31.56 21.96 -8.03
CA LYS A 38 -30.97 20.75 -8.63
C LYS A 38 -29.49 20.86 -8.63
N TRP A 39 -28.83 20.01 -7.84
CA TRP A 39 -27.37 19.95 -7.77
C TRP A 39 -26.84 18.78 -8.60
N SER A 40 -25.78 19.02 -9.36
CA SER A 40 -25.01 18.02 -10.11
C SER A 40 -23.57 17.94 -9.63
N ILE A 41 -22.96 16.77 -9.80
CA ILE A 41 -21.54 16.57 -9.46
C ILE A 41 -20.68 17.19 -10.55
N MET A 42 -19.77 18.08 -10.16
CA MET A 42 -18.79 18.73 -11.05
C MET A 42 -17.38 18.12 -10.88
N SER A 43 -17.31 16.81 -10.84
CA SER A 43 -16.04 16.10 -10.60
C SER A 43 -15.45 15.43 -11.84
N ALA A 44 -16.01 15.66 -13.02
CA ALA A 44 -15.52 15.09 -14.26
C ALA A 44 -14.05 15.55 -14.52
N GLY A 45 -13.13 14.59 -14.59
CA GLY A 45 -11.70 14.87 -14.78
C GLY A 45 -10.95 15.27 -13.51
N ILE A 46 -11.63 15.34 -12.36
CA ILE A 46 -11.03 15.58 -11.04
C ILE A 46 -11.00 14.27 -10.28
N GLU A 47 -9.81 13.87 -9.81
CA GLU A 47 -9.59 12.67 -8.99
C GLU A 47 -8.90 13.10 -7.69
N GLU A 48 -9.46 12.73 -6.55
CA GLU A 48 -8.95 13.12 -5.23
C GLU A 48 -8.65 11.93 -4.32
N THR A 49 -8.86 10.70 -4.76
CA THR A 49 -8.64 9.53 -3.91
C THR A 49 -7.16 9.30 -3.59
N VAL A 50 -6.90 8.82 -2.37
CA VAL A 50 -5.57 8.55 -1.84
C VAL A 50 -5.43 7.05 -1.59
N PRO A 51 -4.73 6.31 -2.45
CA PRO A 51 -4.36 4.93 -2.18
C PRO A 51 -3.44 4.83 -0.97
N LEU A 52 -3.82 4.00 -0.01
CA LEU A 52 -3.07 3.76 1.23
C LEU A 52 -2.29 2.45 1.19
N GLU A 53 -2.71 1.50 0.36
CA GLU A 53 -1.99 0.26 0.08
C GLU A 53 -2.43 -0.31 -1.28
N LEU A 54 -1.51 -0.97 -1.99
CA LEU A 54 -1.76 -1.65 -3.26
C LEU A 54 -1.28 -3.10 -3.17
N TYR A 55 -2.11 -4.04 -3.59
CA TYR A 55 -1.78 -5.46 -3.69
C TYR A 55 -2.12 -6.00 -5.08
N ALA A 56 -1.11 -6.41 -5.84
CA ALA A 56 -1.26 -7.04 -7.15
C ALA A 56 -1.03 -8.57 -7.01
N PRO A 57 -2.07 -9.41 -7.05
CA PRO A 57 -1.92 -10.86 -6.98
C PRO A 57 -1.46 -11.45 -8.32
N GLU A 58 -0.87 -12.66 -8.29
CA GLU A 58 -0.46 -13.37 -9.51
C GLU A 58 -1.64 -13.96 -10.30
N LYS A 59 -2.82 -14.05 -9.68
CA LYS A 59 -4.05 -14.60 -10.29
C LYS A 59 -5.29 -13.86 -9.80
N GLY A 60 -6.34 -13.91 -10.61
CA GLY A 60 -7.64 -13.33 -10.25
C GLY A 60 -7.69 -11.82 -10.50
N ALA A 61 -7.90 -11.03 -9.47
CA ALA A 61 -7.91 -9.58 -9.60
C ALA A 61 -6.56 -9.05 -10.12
N ARG A 62 -6.60 -8.01 -10.95
CA ARG A 62 -5.39 -7.32 -11.41
C ARG A 62 -4.75 -6.51 -10.29
N LEU A 63 -5.59 -5.91 -9.47
CA LEU A 63 -5.18 -5.08 -8.35
C LEU A 63 -6.27 -5.11 -7.26
N ILE A 64 -5.85 -5.10 -6.01
CA ILE A 64 -6.73 -4.82 -4.85
C ILE A 64 -6.17 -3.60 -4.15
N SER A 65 -6.99 -2.57 -4.00
CA SER A 65 -6.59 -1.28 -3.45
C SER A 65 -7.18 -1.06 -2.06
N GLY A 66 -6.37 -0.52 -1.16
CA GLY A 66 -6.82 0.12 0.07
C GLY A 66 -6.78 1.63 -0.14
N ILE A 67 -7.91 2.30 0.07
CA ILE A 67 -8.08 3.73 -0.25
C ILE A 67 -8.57 4.46 0.99
N GLY A 68 -8.13 5.70 1.15
CA GLY A 68 -8.68 6.64 2.13
C GLY A 68 -10.09 7.04 1.76
N ASP A 69 -10.94 7.22 2.76
CA ASP A 69 -12.33 7.68 2.71
C ASP A 69 -13.33 6.73 2.02
N TYR A 70 -12.87 5.87 1.10
CA TYR A 70 -13.71 4.94 0.32
C TYR A 70 -13.47 3.45 0.63
N GLY A 71 -12.53 3.14 1.52
CA GLY A 71 -12.20 1.77 1.92
C GLY A 71 -11.38 0.99 0.90
N GLY A 72 -11.76 0.94 -0.36
CA GLY A 72 -11.00 0.28 -1.42
C GLY A 72 -11.84 -0.55 -2.38
N PHE A 73 -11.17 -1.07 -3.42
CA PHE A 73 -11.81 -1.77 -4.53
C PHE A 73 -10.99 -2.98 -4.96
N THR A 74 -11.67 -3.96 -5.55
CA THR A 74 -11.05 -5.08 -6.26
C THR A 74 -11.19 -4.87 -7.76
N HIS A 75 -10.08 -4.76 -8.47
CA HIS A 75 -10.05 -4.44 -9.89
C HIS A 75 -9.81 -5.71 -10.71
N PHE A 76 -10.85 -6.33 -11.24
CA PHE A 76 -10.74 -7.47 -12.17
C PHE A 76 -10.53 -7.01 -13.61
N ASP A 77 -11.18 -5.91 -13.99
CA ASP A 77 -11.03 -5.25 -15.28
C ASP A 77 -10.56 -3.80 -15.02
N LEU A 78 -9.47 -3.39 -15.66
CA LEU A 78 -8.90 -2.05 -15.48
C LEU A 78 -9.56 -0.98 -16.35
N ASN A 79 -10.44 -1.37 -17.30
CA ASN A 79 -11.07 -0.47 -18.25
C ASN A 79 -12.46 -0.02 -17.81
N ARG A 80 -13.01 -0.63 -16.76
CA ARG A 80 -14.34 -0.31 -16.23
C ARG A 80 -14.41 -0.55 -14.72
N PRO A 81 -15.25 0.19 -14.00
CA PRO A 81 -15.52 -0.07 -12.60
C PRO A 81 -16.07 -1.48 -12.40
N ASP A 82 -15.65 -2.15 -11.31
CA ASP A 82 -16.23 -3.42 -10.93
C ASP A 82 -17.66 -3.22 -10.41
N SER A 83 -18.55 -4.13 -10.79
CA SER A 83 -19.96 -4.12 -10.34
C SER A 83 -20.14 -4.35 -8.83
N LEU A 84 -19.13 -4.87 -8.14
CA LEU A 84 -19.13 -5.05 -6.70
C LEU A 84 -18.98 -3.71 -5.94
N GLY A 85 -18.49 -2.66 -6.58
CA GLY A 85 -18.24 -1.37 -5.95
C GLY A 85 -17.17 -1.41 -4.89
N SER A 86 -17.25 -0.50 -3.90
CA SER A 86 -16.30 -0.47 -2.78
C SER A 86 -16.47 -1.66 -1.85
N HIS A 87 -15.37 -2.09 -1.24
CA HIS A 87 -15.38 -3.25 -0.34
C HIS A 87 -16.39 -3.10 0.80
N ALA A 88 -17.31 -4.04 0.88
CA ALA A 88 -18.29 -4.16 1.96
C ALA A 88 -17.85 -5.18 3.00
N ASN A 89 -18.64 -5.33 4.06
CA ASN A 89 -18.52 -6.34 5.11
C ASN A 89 -17.12 -6.44 5.79
N PRO A 90 -16.74 -5.41 6.58
CA PRO A 90 -17.45 -4.18 6.81
C PRO A 90 -17.09 -3.11 5.78
N HIS A 91 -17.82 -2.00 5.77
CA HIS A 91 -17.38 -0.78 5.08
C HIS A 91 -16.29 -0.10 5.91
N PHE A 92 -15.10 0.03 5.32
CA PHE A 92 -14.05 0.87 5.86
C PHE A 92 -14.11 2.28 5.26
N GLY A 93 -13.83 3.30 6.06
CA GLY A 93 -13.46 4.62 5.56
C GLY A 93 -12.02 4.55 5.01
N ASN A 94 -11.09 4.05 5.83
CA ASN A 94 -9.71 3.86 5.39
C ASN A 94 -9.32 2.39 5.44
N THR A 95 -8.73 1.87 4.37
CA THR A 95 -8.03 0.57 4.38
C THR A 95 -6.53 0.82 4.34
N ASN A 96 -5.87 0.72 5.50
CA ASN A 96 -4.45 1.04 5.65
C ASN A 96 -3.53 -0.15 5.35
N GLY A 97 -4.06 -1.36 5.33
CA GLY A 97 -3.33 -2.55 4.95
C GLY A 97 -4.20 -3.53 4.20
N VAL A 98 -3.72 -3.99 3.05
CA VAL A 98 -4.30 -5.09 2.28
C VAL A 98 -3.17 -5.94 1.72
N THR A 99 -3.25 -7.26 1.90
CA THR A 99 -2.28 -8.22 1.36
C THR A 99 -2.88 -9.60 1.28
N GLY A 100 -2.30 -10.48 0.49
CA GLY A 100 -2.73 -11.86 0.33
C GLY A 100 -1.66 -12.89 0.66
N ALA A 101 -2.08 -14.15 0.79
CA ALA A 101 -1.22 -15.30 0.92
C ALA A 101 -0.62 -15.65 -0.45
N TRP A 102 0.72 -15.59 -0.59
CA TRP A 102 1.37 -15.73 -1.90
C TRP A 102 1.14 -17.10 -2.56
N LEU A 103 1.12 -18.17 -1.78
CA LEU A 103 0.87 -19.53 -2.27
C LEU A 103 -0.63 -19.90 -2.26
N LYS A 104 -1.50 -19.05 -1.71
CA LYS A 104 -2.96 -19.23 -1.70
C LYS A 104 -3.63 -17.93 -2.15
N GLN A 105 -3.56 -17.65 -3.43
CA GLN A 105 -3.90 -16.36 -4.06
C GLN A 105 -5.33 -15.87 -3.81
N ASP A 106 -6.28 -16.78 -3.51
CA ASP A 106 -7.67 -16.41 -3.19
C ASP A 106 -7.82 -15.83 -1.77
N LEU A 107 -6.85 -16.07 -0.88
CA LEU A 107 -6.86 -15.53 0.48
C LEU A 107 -6.25 -14.14 0.53
N VAL A 108 -7.07 -13.14 0.82
CA VAL A 108 -6.69 -11.74 1.00
C VAL A 108 -7.21 -11.25 2.33
N VAL A 109 -6.43 -10.44 3.04
CA VAL A 109 -6.79 -9.85 4.34
C VAL A 109 -6.63 -8.34 4.26
N ARG A 110 -7.59 -7.60 4.84
CA ARG A 110 -7.54 -6.14 4.92
C ARG A 110 -7.84 -5.65 6.33
N VAL A 111 -7.22 -4.53 6.69
CA VAL A 111 -7.38 -3.84 7.98
C VAL A 111 -7.60 -2.35 7.75
N GLY A 112 -8.42 -1.73 8.60
CA GLY A 112 -8.75 -0.32 8.40
C GLY A 112 -9.50 0.31 9.56
N THR A 113 -10.19 1.43 9.25
CA THR A 113 -11.14 2.13 10.13
C THR A 113 -12.53 2.01 9.57
N LEU A 114 -13.52 1.78 10.40
CA LEU A 114 -14.92 1.71 9.97
C LEU A 114 -15.40 3.07 9.44
N PHE A 115 -16.24 3.02 8.41
CA PHE A 115 -16.96 4.18 7.90
C PHE A 115 -18.33 4.28 8.60
N GLY A 116 -18.59 5.42 9.23
CA GLY A 116 -19.87 5.66 9.91
C GLY A 116 -20.09 4.73 11.13
N HIS A 117 -21.34 4.65 11.57
CA HIS A 117 -21.74 3.85 12.72
C HIS A 117 -22.06 2.40 12.31
N GLN A 118 -21.17 1.47 12.66
CA GLN A 118 -21.32 0.03 12.41
C GLN A 118 -21.01 -0.72 13.72
N PRO A 119 -21.97 -0.84 14.67
CA PRO A 119 -21.69 -1.19 16.07
C PRO A 119 -21.08 -2.58 16.25
N ASP A 120 -21.40 -3.55 15.40
CA ASP A 120 -20.90 -4.93 15.50
C ASP A 120 -19.75 -5.23 14.55
N ALA A 121 -19.35 -4.26 13.73
CA ALA A 121 -18.33 -4.46 12.73
C ALA A 121 -16.92 -4.52 13.36
N LYS A 122 -16.06 -5.31 12.73
CA LYS A 122 -14.64 -5.44 13.11
C LYS A 122 -13.77 -4.68 12.11
N THR A 123 -12.64 -4.18 12.59
CA THR A 123 -11.67 -3.39 11.80
C THR A 123 -10.69 -4.26 11.00
N ILE A 124 -11.02 -5.53 10.83
CA ILE A 124 -10.31 -6.53 10.02
C ILE A 124 -11.31 -7.45 9.33
N SER A 125 -11.05 -7.78 8.09
CA SER A 125 -11.80 -8.77 7.31
C SER A 125 -10.91 -9.50 6.32
N TYR A 126 -11.38 -10.63 5.82
CA TYR A 126 -10.67 -11.44 4.84
C TYR A 126 -11.60 -11.90 3.73
N SER A 127 -11.01 -12.22 2.59
CA SER A 127 -11.65 -12.85 1.44
C SER A 127 -10.99 -14.20 1.19
N GLU A 128 -11.76 -15.20 0.74
CA GLU A 128 -11.26 -16.50 0.27
C GLU A 128 -11.57 -16.72 -1.22
N ASP A 129 -11.95 -15.67 -1.93
CA ASP A 129 -12.29 -15.69 -3.36
C ASP A 129 -11.63 -14.54 -4.16
N GLY A 130 -10.44 -14.13 -3.71
CA GLY A 130 -9.63 -13.13 -4.40
C GLY A 130 -10.16 -11.71 -4.30
N GLY A 131 -10.88 -11.38 -3.23
CA GLY A 131 -11.40 -10.05 -2.97
C GLY A 131 -12.80 -9.77 -3.50
N ARG A 132 -13.55 -10.80 -3.95
CA ARG A 132 -14.94 -10.64 -4.39
C ARG A 132 -15.89 -10.45 -3.22
N HIS A 133 -15.78 -11.32 -2.23
CA HIS A 133 -16.59 -11.24 -1.01
C HIS A 133 -15.68 -11.18 0.21
N TRP A 134 -16.12 -10.43 1.22
CA TRP A 134 -15.36 -10.20 2.43
C TRP A 134 -16.11 -10.74 3.66
N THR A 135 -15.38 -11.37 4.56
CA THR A 135 -15.87 -11.89 5.83
C THR A 135 -15.16 -11.18 6.97
N MET A 136 -15.90 -10.62 7.91
CA MET A 136 -15.33 -10.03 9.13
C MET A 136 -14.68 -11.12 9.99
N CYS A 137 -13.54 -10.84 10.60
CA CYS A 137 -13.00 -11.69 11.65
C CYS A 137 -13.93 -11.71 12.86
N ALA A 138 -13.95 -12.84 13.58
CA ALA A 138 -14.80 -12.98 14.76
C ALA A 138 -14.42 -12.00 15.88
N THR A 139 -13.11 -11.73 16.05
CA THR A 139 -12.57 -10.86 17.09
C THR A 139 -11.52 -9.89 16.56
N VAL A 140 -11.14 -8.94 17.40
CA VAL A 140 -9.97 -8.07 17.25
C VAL A 140 -9.06 -8.20 18.47
N PRO A 141 -7.74 -7.96 18.36
CA PRO A 141 -6.82 -8.12 19.50
C PRO A 141 -7.18 -7.29 20.73
N THR A 142 -7.68 -6.08 20.52
CA THR A 142 -8.21 -5.17 21.54
C THR A 142 -9.33 -4.35 20.94
N GLU A 143 -10.23 -3.81 21.74
CA GLU A 143 -11.33 -2.93 21.28
C GLU A 143 -10.84 -1.67 20.53
N LYS A 144 -9.59 -1.26 20.76
CA LYS A 144 -8.96 -0.10 20.10
C LYS A 144 -8.20 -0.45 18.84
N SER A 145 -8.13 -1.74 18.47
CA SER A 145 -7.40 -2.20 17.29
C SER A 145 -8.05 -1.68 16.02
N ARG A 146 -7.32 -0.91 15.24
CA ARG A 146 -7.75 -0.34 13.95
C ARG A 146 -6.54 0.06 13.12
N ASN A 147 -6.74 0.25 11.81
CA ASN A 147 -5.68 0.66 10.87
C ASN A 147 -4.42 -0.22 10.93
N GLY A 148 -3.28 0.40 10.67
CA GLY A 148 -1.97 -0.22 10.73
C GLY A 148 -1.69 -1.13 9.55
N HIS A 149 -0.93 -2.20 9.79
CA HIS A 149 -0.43 -3.09 8.74
C HIS A 149 -0.78 -4.53 9.01
N ILE A 150 -0.96 -5.30 7.95
CA ILE A 150 -1.24 -6.74 8.00
C ILE A 150 -0.19 -7.50 7.17
N ALA A 151 0.32 -8.61 7.71
CA ALA A 151 1.15 -9.57 7.00
C ALA A 151 0.47 -10.94 7.05
N VAL A 152 0.49 -11.66 5.94
CA VAL A 152 -0.15 -12.97 5.80
C VAL A 152 0.93 -13.96 5.36
N ALA A 153 1.08 -15.08 6.08
CA ALA A 153 2.01 -16.15 5.73
C ALA A 153 1.81 -16.61 4.29
N ALA A 154 2.85 -17.10 3.64
CA ALA A 154 2.79 -17.49 2.23
C ALA A 154 1.63 -18.47 1.91
N ASP A 155 1.33 -19.40 2.80
CA ASP A 155 0.24 -20.40 2.69
C ASP A 155 -1.08 -19.97 3.38
N GLY A 156 -1.08 -18.79 4.03
CA GLY A 156 -2.23 -18.29 4.76
C GLY A 156 -2.42 -18.85 6.16
N SER A 157 -1.50 -19.69 6.66
CA SER A 157 -1.61 -20.39 7.96
C SER A 157 -1.52 -19.47 9.17
N SER A 158 -0.95 -18.27 9.03
CA SER A 158 -0.87 -17.28 10.10
C SER A 158 -0.91 -15.86 9.54
N TRP A 159 -1.48 -14.94 10.33
CA TRP A 159 -1.54 -13.52 10.00
C TRP A 159 -1.01 -12.71 11.17
N ILE A 160 -0.26 -11.65 10.86
CA ILE A 160 0.22 -10.71 11.86
C ILE A 160 -0.38 -9.35 11.59
N TRP A 161 -1.20 -8.85 12.50
CA TRP A 161 -1.73 -7.50 12.46
C TRP A 161 -1.00 -6.58 13.43
N ILE A 162 -0.58 -5.43 12.94
CA ILE A 162 0.03 -4.37 13.72
C ILE A 162 -0.91 -3.17 13.69
N PRO A 163 -1.91 -3.09 14.61
CA PRO A 163 -2.77 -1.93 14.71
C PRO A 163 -1.97 -0.66 15.03
N ASP A 164 -2.50 0.50 14.66
CA ASP A 164 -1.85 1.78 14.93
C ASP A 164 -1.43 1.93 16.40
N ARG A 165 -0.20 2.35 16.62
CA ARG A 165 0.41 2.61 17.93
C ARG A 165 0.37 1.42 18.89
N SER A 166 0.27 0.21 18.36
CA SER A 166 0.10 -1.01 19.14
C SER A 166 1.27 -1.99 18.97
N LYS A 167 1.19 -3.10 19.72
CA LYS A 167 2.02 -4.29 19.51
C LYS A 167 1.57 -5.02 18.24
N ALA A 168 2.40 -5.94 17.76
CA ALA A 168 2.03 -6.91 16.74
C ALA A 168 1.25 -8.08 17.38
N TYR A 169 0.19 -8.52 16.70
CA TYR A 169 -0.67 -9.63 17.14
C TYR A 169 -0.76 -10.68 16.04
N LEU A 170 -0.63 -11.93 16.43
CA LEU A 170 -0.68 -13.11 15.58
C LEU A 170 -2.01 -13.84 15.75
N THR A 171 -2.60 -14.24 14.63
CA THR A 171 -3.70 -15.23 14.58
C THR A 171 -3.30 -16.42 13.69
N ARG A 172 -3.81 -17.62 14.02
CA ARG A 172 -3.71 -18.84 13.20
C ARG A 172 -5.08 -19.45 12.87
N ASP A 173 -6.14 -18.76 13.27
CA ASP A 173 -7.53 -19.19 13.15
C ASP A 173 -8.42 -18.12 12.51
N LYS A 174 -7.86 -17.37 11.55
CA LYS A 174 -8.54 -16.31 10.79
C LYS A 174 -9.18 -15.24 11.67
N GLY A 175 -8.50 -14.88 12.78
CA GLY A 175 -8.97 -13.82 13.68
C GLY A 175 -10.04 -14.27 14.67
N ALA A 176 -10.19 -15.57 14.95
CA ALA A 176 -10.99 -16.05 16.05
C ALA A 176 -10.27 -15.84 17.40
N SER A 177 -8.94 -15.93 17.40
CA SER A 177 -8.11 -15.59 18.57
C SER A 177 -6.81 -14.88 18.18
N TRP A 178 -6.22 -14.17 19.15
CA TRP A 178 -5.02 -13.38 18.95
C TRP A 178 -4.02 -13.56 20.09
N GLN A 179 -2.73 -13.64 19.73
CA GLN A 179 -1.63 -13.63 20.68
C GLN A 179 -0.62 -12.55 20.33
N VAL A 180 0.07 -11.99 21.32
CA VAL A 180 1.11 -10.98 21.09
C VAL A 180 2.35 -11.64 20.49
N CYS A 181 2.88 -11.09 19.40
CA CYS A 181 4.20 -11.45 18.88
C CYS A 181 5.28 -11.00 19.85
N ARG A 182 6.23 -11.88 20.19
CA ARG A 182 7.35 -11.57 21.08
C ARG A 182 8.55 -11.03 20.30
N GLY A 183 9.34 -10.17 20.91
CA GLY A 183 10.59 -9.66 20.35
C GLY A 183 10.44 -8.51 19.37
N LEU A 184 9.26 -7.95 19.17
CA LEU A 184 9.01 -6.80 18.31
C LEU A 184 8.74 -5.52 19.11
N PRO A 185 9.26 -4.36 18.68
CA PRO A 185 8.81 -3.07 19.17
C PRO A 185 7.36 -2.77 18.71
N LYS A 186 6.73 -1.79 19.35
CA LYS A 186 5.41 -1.31 18.91
C LYS A 186 5.51 -0.61 17.56
N ASN A 187 4.42 -0.68 16.80
CA ASN A 187 4.22 0.07 15.55
C ASN A 187 5.27 -0.20 14.46
N ILE A 188 5.90 -1.39 14.50
CA ILE A 188 6.83 -1.81 13.45
C ILE A 188 6.08 -2.57 12.36
N ARG A 189 6.33 -2.25 11.10
CA ARG A 189 5.72 -2.96 9.96
C ARG A 189 6.37 -4.33 9.79
N VAL A 190 5.56 -5.38 9.81
CA VAL A 190 5.97 -6.77 9.52
C VAL A 190 5.55 -7.13 8.10
N ILE A 191 6.40 -7.90 7.41
CA ILE A 191 6.08 -8.57 6.15
C ILE A 191 6.27 -10.07 6.27
N ALA A 192 5.60 -10.86 5.41
CA ALA A 192 5.83 -12.29 5.30
C ALA A 192 6.82 -12.59 4.16
N ASP A 193 7.62 -13.64 4.32
CA ASP A 193 8.30 -14.30 3.21
C ASP A 193 7.26 -14.81 2.20
N LYS A 194 7.60 -14.80 0.91
CA LYS A 194 6.66 -15.18 -0.15
C LYS A 194 6.72 -16.67 -0.51
N VAL A 195 7.65 -17.42 0.10
CA VAL A 195 7.87 -18.85 -0.14
C VAL A 195 7.68 -19.65 1.14
N ASN A 196 8.34 -19.26 2.22
CA ASN A 196 8.32 -20.00 3.48
C ASN A 196 7.29 -19.41 4.46
N PRO A 197 6.19 -20.12 4.77
CA PRO A 197 5.11 -19.60 5.63
C PRO A 197 5.53 -19.40 7.10
N LYS A 198 6.66 -19.96 7.53
CA LYS A 198 7.17 -19.77 8.88
C LYS A 198 7.97 -18.48 9.06
N ARG A 199 8.33 -17.80 7.94
CA ARG A 199 9.21 -16.64 7.97
C ARG A 199 8.48 -15.32 7.87
N PHE A 200 8.82 -14.43 8.78
CA PHE A 200 8.37 -13.04 8.78
C PHE A 200 9.55 -12.12 9.09
N TYR A 201 9.47 -10.89 8.59
CA TYR A 201 10.54 -9.90 8.73
C TYR A 201 9.97 -8.53 9.07
N ALA A 202 10.76 -7.75 9.80
CA ALA A 202 10.53 -6.33 10.00
C ALA A 202 11.88 -5.61 10.09
N VAL A 203 11.92 -4.32 9.75
CA VAL A 203 13.13 -3.52 9.84
C VAL A 203 12.85 -2.21 10.56
N ASP A 204 13.72 -1.85 11.48
CA ASP A 204 13.91 -0.47 11.92
C ASP A 204 15.16 0.07 11.22
N ALA A 205 14.94 0.79 10.11
CA ALA A 205 16.03 1.31 9.29
C ALA A 205 16.84 2.40 10.01
N VAL A 206 16.23 3.10 10.98
CA VAL A 206 16.89 4.14 11.77
C VAL A 206 17.76 3.53 12.87
N ALA A 207 17.23 2.52 13.57
CA ALA A 207 17.99 1.79 14.59
C ALA A 207 18.95 0.76 13.98
N GLU A 208 18.87 0.48 12.68
CA GLU A 208 19.64 -0.53 11.96
C GLU A 208 19.41 -1.94 12.54
N ILE A 209 18.16 -2.30 12.78
CA ILE A 209 17.79 -3.60 13.33
C ILE A 209 16.85 -4.32 12.36
N LEU A 210 17.22 -5.55 12.00
CA LEU A 210 16.34 -6.52 11.36
C LEU A 210 15.71 -7.42 12.43
N TYR A 211 14.42 -7.59 12.36
CA TYR A 211 13.69 -8.57 13.14
C TYR A 211 13.25 -9.70 12.22
N SER A 212 13.56 -10.93 12.57
CA SER A 212 13.20 -12.12 11.80
C SER A 212 12.52 -13.18 12.68
N SER A 213 11.54 -13.87 12.12
CA SER A 213 10.83 -14.99 12.72
C SER A 213 10.94 -16.22 11.83
N GLU A 214 11.05 -17.41 12.45
CA GLU A 214 11.07 -18.72 11.79
C GLU A 214 10.01 -19.68 12.35
N ASP A 215 9.11 -19.17 13.21
CA ASP A 215 8.07 -19.94 13.90
C ASP A 215 6.65 -19.52 13.53
N GLY A 216 6.50 -18.90 12.36
CA GLY A 216 5.21 -18.40 11.86
C GLY A 216 4.77 -17.13 12.57
N GLY A 217 5.71 -16.29 13.03
CA GLY A 217 5.47 -14.98 13.57
C GLY A 217 5.21 -14.92 15.08
N ALA A 218 5.39 -16.00 15.83
CA ALA A 218 5.17 -15.97 17.27
C ALA A 218 6.32 -15.28 18.01
N THR A 219 7.56 -15.51 17.54
CA THR A 219 8.76 -14.94 18.15
C THR A 219 9.68 -14.34 17.08
N PHE A 220 10.23 -13.17 17.36
CA PHE A 220 11.18 -12.46 16.51
C PHE A 220 12.52 -12.33 17.23
N HIS A 221 13.58 -12.55 16.48
CA HIS A 221 14.97 -12.31 16.86
C HIS A 221 15.47 -11.02 16.21
N ALA A 222 16.23 -10.24 16.95
CA ALA A 222 16.76 -8.95 16.49
C ALA A 222 18.23 -9.12 16.11
N ASP A 223 18.58 -8.74 14.87
CA ASP A 223 19.95 -8.72 14.36
C ASP A 223 20.32 -7.27 14.00
N THR A 224 21.52 -6.86 14.41
CA THR A 224 22.05 -5.55 14.02
C THR A 224 22.45 -5.59 12.55
N LEU A 225 21.95 -4.63 11.79
CA LEU A 225 22.36 -4.39 10.40
C LEU A 225 23.60 -3.50 10.37
N ASN A 226 24.46 -3.73 9.38
CA ASN A 226 25.56 -2.83 9.06
C ASN A 226 25.21 -2.13 7.75
N LEU A 227 24.32 -1.14 7.82
CA LEU A 227 24.01 -0.33 6.66
C LEU A 227 25.07 0.77 6.52
N THR A 228 25.59 0.94 5.29
CA THR A 228 26.78 1.77 5.01
C THR A 228 26.59 3.27 5.21
N VAL A 229 25.35 3.74 5.36
CA VAL A 229 25.07 5.15 5.60
C VAL A 229 25.20 5.48 7.08
N LYS A 230 25.90 6.56 7.37
CA LYS A 230 26.16 6.99 8.75
C LYS A 230 24.85 7.22 9.51
N ARG A 231 24.74 6.62 10.68
CA ARG A 231 23.62 6.74 11.61
C ARG A 231 23.19 8.19 11.90
N SER A 232 24.17 9.14 11.91
CA SER A 232 23.90 10.58 12.06
C SER A 232 23.09 11.17 10.90
N GLN A 233 23.18 10.61 9.72
CA GLN A 233 22.38 11.03 8.57
C GLN A 233 20.96 10.42 8.61
N ARG A 234 20.80 9.26 9.24
CA ARG A 234 19.52 8.62 9.50
C ARG A 234 18.83 9.20 10.72
N GLY A 235 19.56 9.57 11.78
CA GLY A 235 19.04 10.25 12.97
C GLY A 235 18.40 11.61 12.67
N ASN A 236 18.74 12.21 11.53
CA ASN A 236 17.96 13.28 10.91
C ASN A 236 16.69 12.77 10.20
N ALA A 237 16.16 11.64 10.61
CA ALA A 237 14.87 11.12 10.14
C ALA A 237 13.69 12.10 10.38
N GLY A 238 13.83 13.09 11.24
CA GLY A 238 12.98 14.29 11.23
C GLY A 238 12.96 14.99 9.86
N ALA A 239 14.03 14.87 9.08
CA ALA A 239 14.06 15.28 7.68
C ALA A 239 13.36 14.26 6.74
N ALA A 240 13.27 12.99 7.11
CA ALA A 240 12.52 11.98 6.35
C ALA A 240 11.03 12.32 6.31
N VAL A 241 10.47 12.85 7.38
CA VAL A 241 9.10 13.37 7.43
C VAL A 241 8.87 14.46 6.37
N ARG A 242 9.91 15.18 5.97
CA ARG A 242 9.84 16.21 4.93
C ARG A 242 9.89 15.66 3.51
N ARG A 243 10.11 14.35 3.32
CA ARG A 243 10.23 13.73 1.99
C ARG A 243 8.93 13.19 1.42
N GLY A 244 7.89 13.25 2.16
CA GLY A 244 6.61 12.77 1.73
C GLY A 244 5.77 12.29 2.89
N ASP A 245 4.71 11.64 2.54
CA ASP A 245 3.77 11.05 3.47
C ASP A 245 4.37 9.76 4.06
N LEU A 246 4.36 9.62 5.39
CA LEU A 246 4.82 8.42 6.10
C LEU A 246 4.04 7.14 5.69
N ARG A 247 2.93 7.28 5.00
CA ARG A 247 2.17 6.18 4.39
C ARG A 247 2.87 5.60 3.16
N GLY A 248 3.86 6.29 2.60
CA GLY A 248 4.61 5.86 1.42
C GLY A 248 5.51 4.64 1.64
N GLY A 249 6.18 4.19 0.57
CA GLY A 249 6.98 2.96 0.54
C GLY A 249 8.40 3.07 1.09
N GLN A 250 8.79 4.20 1.66
CA GLN A 250 10.13 4.44 2.18
C GLN A 250 10.37 3.81 3.56
N ASP A 251 11.64 3.55 3.89
CA ASP A 251 12.10 2.94 5.13
C ASP A 251 11.41 1.59 5.43
N ARG A 252 11.18 0.80 4.38
CA ARG A 252 10.47 -0.48 4.43
C ARG A 252 11.35 -1.62 3.94
N ILE A 253 11.05 -2.81 4.45
CA ILE A 253 11.58 -4.08 3.96
C ILE A 253 10.56 -4.74 3.01
N TYR A 254 11.07 -5.43 1.98
CA TYR A 254 10.29 -6.14 0.98
C TYR A 254 10.87 -7.53 0.76
N ALA A 255 10.02 -8.55 0.66
CA ALA A 255 10.40 -9.92 0.30
C ALA A 255 10.11 -10.17 -1.18
N THR A 256 11.10 -10.69 -1.89
CA THR A 256 11.00 -10.97 -3.33
C THR A 256 10.00 -12.10 -3.59
N PRO A 257 9.02 -11.89 -4.47
CA PRO A 257 8.11 -12.95 -4.91
C PRO A 257 8.85 -14.18 -5.43
N GLY A 258 8.47 -15.37 -4.96
CA GLY A 258 9.02 -16.65 -5.39
C GLY A 258 10.45 -16.95 -4.91
N ARG A 259 11.04 -16.12 -4.05
CA ARG A 259 12.41 -16.28 -3.54
C ARG A 259 12.47 -16.18 -2.02
N GLU A 260 12.78 -17.28 -1.36
CA GLU A 260 12.94 -17.32 0.09
C GLU A 260 14.18 -16.55 0.53
N LYS A 261 14.05 -15.73 1.58
CA LYS A 261 15.12 -14.89 2.16
C LYS A 261 15.75 -13.87 1.21
N ASP A 262 15.20 -13.65 0.05
CA ASP A 262 15.62 -12.58 -0.86
C ASP A 262 14.89 -11.30 -0.44
N LEU A 263 15.62 -10.39 0.21
CA LEU A 263 15.07 -9.23 0.91
C LEU A 263 15.67 -7.92 0.40
N TRP A 264 14.81 -6.91 0.30
CA TRP A 264 15.17 -5.55 -0.07
C TRP A 264 14.81 -4.59 1.06
N ILE A 265 15.69 -3.65 1.35
CA ILE A 265 15.39 -2.51 2.22
C ILE A 265 15.42 -1.25 1.37
N ALA A 266 14.24 -0.64 1.19
CA ALA A 266 14.09 0.67 0.59
C ALA A 266 14.21 1.72 1.69
N ALA A 267 15.46 2.05 2.05
CA ALA A 267 15.74 3.03 3.09
C ALA A 267 15.76 4.45 2.52
N TYR A 268 15.72 5.41 3.42
CA TYR A 268 15.79 6.83 3.05
C TYR A 268 16.95 7.18 2.12
N ASP A 269 18.04 6.58 2.33
CA ASP A 269 19.34 6.92 1.79
C ASP A 269 19.83 5.96 0.72
N GLY A 270 19.00 5.00 0.32
CA GLY A 270 19.33 4.07 -0.74
C GLY A 270 18.60 2.74 -0.69
N LEU A 271 18.90 1.93 -1.67
CA LEU A 271 18.39 0.58 -1.82
C LEU A 271 19.43 -0.43 -1.37
N TYR A 272 19.01 -1.36 -0.53
CA TYR A 272 19.86 -2.45 -0.04
C TYR A 272 19.23 -3.79 -0.40
N HIS A 273 20.07 -4.75 -0.76
CA HIS A 273 19.66 -6.10 -1.15
C HIS A 273 20.43 -7.17 -0.39
N SER A 274 19.75 -8.20 0.08
CA SER A 274 20.34 -9.38 0.71
C SER A 274 19.70 -10.65 0.16
N VAL A 275 20.56 -11.60 -0.26
CA VAL A 275 20.18 -12.90 -0.86
C VAL A 275 20.80 -14.08 -0.12
N THR A 276 21.16 -13.94 1.15
CA THR A 276 21.93 -14.97 1.84
C THR A 276 21.05 -16.01 2.52
N SER A 277 21.54 -17.26 2.56
CA SER A 277 20.84 -18.38 3.20
C SER A 277 21.03 -18.45 4.73
N GLU A 278 22.14 -17.92 5.27
CA GLU A 278 22.52 -18.09 6.68
C GLU A 278 22.37 -16.79 7.49
N LYS A 279 23.09 -15.74 7.11
CA LYS A 279 23.04 -14.44 7.75
C LYS A 279 22.69 -13.37 6.74
N PHE A 280 21.77 -12.47 7.08
CA PHE A 280 21.40 -11.37 6.20
C PHE A 280 22.56 -10.38 6.05
N ASP A 281 23.08 -10.25 4.84
CA ASP A 281 24.13 -9.30 4.44
C ASP A 281 23.55 -8.33 3.42
N PHE A 282 23.12 -7.17 3.89
CA PHE A 282 22.51 -6.15 3.04
C PHE A 282 23.58 -5.29 2.39
N ARG A 283 23.68 -5.37 1.08
CA ARG A 283 24.59 -4.55 0.27
C ARG A 283 23.85 -3.38 -0.37
N VAL A 284 24.44 -2.20 -0.28
CA VAL A 284 23.90 -0.99 -0.89
C VAL A 284 24.08 -1.02 -2.42
N LEU A 285 23.09 -0.49 -3.12
CA LEU A 285 23.18 -0.25 -4.56
C LEU A 285 23.55 1.22 -4.81
N ASP A 286 24.80 1.46 -5.16
CA ASP A 286 25.44 2.80 -5.21
C ASP A 286 24.73 3.82 -6.11
N LYS A 287 24.01 3.37 -7.14
CA LYS A 287 23.32 4.24 -8.09
C LYS A 287 22.02 4.83 -7.56
N VAL A 288 21.43 4.21 -6.53
CA VAL A 288 20.13 4.59 -5.96
C VAL A 288 20.36 5.47 -4.74
N ARG A 289 19.94 6.73 -4.80
CA ARG A 289 20.22 7.73 -3.75
C ARG A 289 19.04 8.03 -2.84
N THR A 290 17.83 7.99 -3.38
CA THR A 290 16.62 8.32 -2.63
C THR A 290 15.48 7.46 -3.14
N ILE A 291 14.67 6.93 -2.22
CA ILE A 291 13.53 6.09 -2.57
C ILE A 291 12.27 6.66 -1.93
N TYR A 292 11.22 6.77 -2.72
CA TYR A 292 9.88 7.17 -2.26
C TYR A 292 8.90 5.99 -2.24
N ALA A 293 8.99 5.10 -3.23
CA ALA A 293 8.19 3.91 -3.34
C ALA A 293 8.97 2.78 -4.03
N PHE A 294 8.63 1.54 -3.69
CA PHE A 294 9.28 0.33 -4.21
C PHE A 294 8.25 -0.80 -4.33
N GLY A 295 8.39 -1.65 -5.33
CA GLY A 295 7.53 -2.82 -5.51
C GLY A 295 8.03 -3.76 -6.58
N PHE A 296 7.35 -4.89 -6.70
CA PHE A 296 7.64 -5.92 -7.69
C PHE A 296 6.51 -6.03 -8.71
N GLY A 297 6.81 -6.63 -9.86
CA GLY A 297 5.86 -7.01 -10.89
C GLY A 297 6.32 -8.28 -11.61
N LYS A 298 5.53 -8.72 -12.59
CA LYS A 298 5.84 -9.91 -13.38
C LYS A 298 7.23 -9.82 -14.01
N ALA A 299 7.96 -10.94 -13.95
CA ALA A 299 9.25 -11.05 -14.58
C ALA A 299 9.18 -10.78 -16.10
N LYS A 300 10.25 -10.19 -16.64
CA LYS A 300 10.41 -10.06 -18.10
C LYS A 300 10.37 -11.43 -18.76
N PRO A 301 9.71 -11.60 -19.90
CA PRO A 301 9.76 -12.88 -20.63
C PRO A 301 11.20 -13.38 -20.83
N GLY A 302 11.46 -14.59 -20.39
CA GLY A 302 12.79 -15.21 -20.39
C GLY A 302 13.62 -14.98 -19.13
N ASN A 303 13.19 -14.14 -18.21
CA ASN A 303 13.81 -13.95 -16.89
C ASN A 303 13.02 -14.69 -15.81
N ASP A 304 13.71 -15.12 -14.78
CA ASP A 304 13.13 -15.76 -13.58
C ASP A 304 13.05 -14.83 -12.36
N TYR A 305 13.66 -13.64 -12.45
CA TYR A 305 13.59 -12.63 -11.40
C TYR A 305 12.45 -11.65 -11.65
N PRO A 306 11.61 -11.34 -10.64
CA PRO A 306 10.54 -10.36 -10.78
C PRO A 306 11.08 -8.99 -11.23
N ALA A 307 10.35 -8.30 -12.08
CA ALA A 307 10.66 -6.92 -12.39
C ALA A 307 10.55 -6.07 -11.12
N ILE A 308 11.51 -5.19 -10.90
CA ILE A 308 11.52 -4.25 -9.78
C ILE A 308 11.08 -2.89 -10.30
N TYR A 309 10.20 -2.24 -9.53
CA TYR A 309 9.73 -0.89 -9.78
C TYR A 309 10.11 0.03 -8.62
N LEU A 310 10.58 1.22 -8.93
CA LEU A 310 11.05 2.18 -7.94
C LEU A 310 10.68 3.60 -8.37
N ILE A 311 10.24 4.41 -7.40
CA ILE A 311 10.16 5.86 -7.54
C ILE A 311 11.22 6.47 -6.66
N GLY A 312 12.10 7.27 -7.25
CA GLY A 312 13.24 7.80 -6.51
C GLY A 312 14.24 8.54 -7.37
N VAL A 313 15.48 8.61 -6.88
CA VAL A 313 16.59 9.25 -7.57
C VAL A 313 17.65 8.21 -7.90
N ILE A 314 17.86 7.96 -9.20
CA ILE A 314 18.88 7.05 -9.72
C ILE A 314 19.84 7.84 -10.60
N ASN A 315 21.14 7.73 -10.35
CA ASN A 315 22.17 8.48 -11.07
C ASN A 315 21.92 10.01 -11.09
N GLY A 316 21.34 10.56 -10.02
CA GLY A 316 21.00 11.97 -9.90
C GLY A 316 19.71 12.41 -10.61
N GLN A 317 19.02 11.52 -11.30
CA GLN A 317 17.76 11.80 -11.99
C GLN A 317 16.58 11.29 -11.15
N TYR A 318 15.60 12.15 -10.87
CA TYR A 318 14.30 11.74 -10.31
C TYR A 318 13.45 11.09 -11.40
N GLY A 319 12.73 10.04 -11.03
CA GLY A 319 11.81 9.39 -11.96
C GLY A 319 11.19 8.11 -11.39
N PHE A 320 10.43 7.46 -12.26
CA PHE A 320 9.90 6.13 -12.06
C PHE A 320 10.77 5.17 -12.87
N PHE A 321 11.24 4.12 -12.24
CA PHE A 321 12.22 3.25 -12.84
C PHE A 321 11.77 1.80 -12.77
N ARG A 322 12.19 1.02 -13.78
CA ARG A 322 12.08 -0.45 -13.80
C ARG A 322 13.46 -1.06 -13.97
N SER A 323 13.68 -2.15 -13.23
CA SER A 323 14.81 -3.06 -13.43
C SER A 323 14.28 -4.46 -13.71
N ASP A 324 14.89 -5.12 -14.70
CA ASP A 324 14.56 -6.49 -15.10
C ASP A 324 15.69 -7.48 -14.74
N ASP A 325 16.71 -7.03 -14.03
CA ASP A 325 17.97 -7.76 -13.75
C ASP A 325 18.43 -7.61 -12.28
N ALA A 326 17.50 -7.68 -11.34
CA ALA A 326 17.75 -7.56 -9.90
C ALA A 326 18.51 -6.26 -9.54
N ALA A 327 18.10 -5.13 -10.13
CA ALA A 327 18.64 -3.79 -9.91
C ALA A 327 20.09 -3.54 -10.42
N ASN A 328 20.64 -4.42 -11.27
CA ASN A 328 21.94 -4.16 -11.92
C ASN A 328 21.83 -3.01 -12.94
N SER A 329 20.71 -2.92 -13.65
CA SER A 329 20.40 -1.80 -14.56
C SER A 329 18.98 -1.29 -14.35
N TRP A 330 18.76 -0.02 -14.78
CA TRP A 330 17.49 0.66 -14.60
C TRP A 330 17.08 1.38 -15.88
N VAL A 331 15.79 1.30 -16.20
CA VAL A 331 15.16 2.06 -17.28
C VAL A 331 14.16 3.03 -16.64
N ARG A 332 14.26 4.32 -16.95
CA ARG A 332 13.23 5.31 -16.58
C ARG A 332 11.98 5.04 -17.42
N ILE A 333 10.82 4.92 -16.76
CA ILE A 333 9.54 4.56 -17.39
C ILE A 333 8.53 5.69 -17.42
N ASN A 334 8.89 6.88 -16.94
CA ASN A 334 8.11 8.11 -17.09
C ASN A 334 8.93 9.20 -17.78
N ASP A 335 8.24 10.18 -18.33
CA ASP A 335 8.83 11.43 -18.82
C ASP A 335 8.65 12.59 -17.81
N ASP A 336 9.05 13.80 -18.18
CA ASP A 336 8.98 14.95 -17.29
C ASP A 336 7.57 15.55 -17.17
N ALA A 337 6.66 15.23 -18.09
CA ALA A 337 5.26 15.63 -18.03
C ALA A 337 4.42 14.71 -17.11
N HIS A 338 4.90 13.50 -16.81
CA HIS A 338 4.20 12.47 -16.03
C HIS A 338 4.89 12.21 -14.70
N GLN A 339 4.86 13.22 -13.80
CA GLN A 339 5.47 13.16 -12.46
C GLN A 339 4.44 12.85 -11.34
N TYR A 340 3.17 13.19 -11.55
CA TYR A 340 2.01 12.92 -10.68
C TYR A 340 2.11 13.45 -9.23
N GLY A 341 2.95 14.45 -8.98
CA GLY A 341 3.10 15.07 -7.66
C GLY A 341 3.62 14.08 -6.59
N LEU A 342 2.98 14.03 -5.44
CA LEU A 342 3.34 13.10 -4.37
C LEU A 342 2.83 11.69 -4.69
N VAL A 343 3.76 10.75 -4.81
CA VAL A 343 3.46 9.33 -5.06
C VAL A 343 3.78 8.51 -3.81
N LEU A 344 2.82 7.69 -3.38
CA LEU A 344 2.91 6.90 -2.15
C LEU A 344 3.33 5.46 -2.42
N HIS A 345 2.83 4.86 -3.50
CA HIS A 345 3.01 3.45 -3.81
C HIS A 345 3.35 3.24 -5.28
N ILE A 346 4.13 2.19 -5.54
CA ILE A 346 4.35 1.64 -6.87
C ILE A 346 4.39 0.11 -6.77
N CYS A 347 3.71 -0.57 -7.67
CA CYS A 347 3.90 -2.00 -7.90
C CYS A 347 3.66 -2.32 -9.38
N GLY A 348 4.33 -3.34 -9.88
CA GLY A 348 4.01 -3.91 -11.20
C GLY A 348 2.83 -4.87 -11.11
N ASP A 349 2.16 -5.03 -12.22
CA ASP A 349 1.18 -6.10 -12.40
C ASP A 349 1.90 -7.46 -12.36
N MET A 350 1.41 -8.39 -11.53
CA MET A 350 2.02 -9.72 -11.43
C MET A 350 1.55 -10.68 -12.53
N GLN A 351 0.56 -10.29 -13.36
CA GLN A 351 0.00 -11.09 -14.44
C GLN A 351 0.44 -10.59 -15.82
N GLU A 352 0.88 -9.33 -15.94
CA GLU A 352 1.29 -8.69 -17.19
C GLU A 352 2.61 -7.95 -17.04
N TYR A 353 3.66 -8.42 -17.72
CA TYR A 353 4.95 -7.77 -17.69
C TYR A 353 4.89 -6.35 -18.27
N GLY A 354 5.53 -5.43 -17.55
CA GLY A 354 5.66 -4.04 -17.97
C GLY A 354 4.52 -3.13 -17.50
N ARG A 355 3.34 -3.66 -17.17
CA ARG A 355 2.27 -2.87 -16.57
C ARG A 355 2.64 -2.48 -15.14
N VAL A 356 2.39 -1.21 -14.78
CA VAL A 356 2.69 -0.64 -13.47
C VAL A 356 1.46 0.08 -12.90
N TYR A 357 1.30 0.02 -11.59
CA TYR A 357 0.31 0.75 -10.81
C TYR A 357 1.01 1.74 -9.89
N ILE A 358 0.55 2.97 -9.87
CA ILE A 358 1.10 4.06 -9.09
C ILE A 358 -0.01 4.62 -8.23
N GLY A 359 0.17 4.58 -6.92
CA GLY A 359 -0.73 5.20 -5.95
C GLY A 359 -0.27 6.61 -5.63
N THR A 360 -1.09 7.59 -5.98
CA THR A 360 -0.79 9.01 -5.78
C THR A 360 -1.45 9.55 -4.52
N HIS A 361 -1.09 10.74 -4.10
CA HIS A 361 -1.80 11.46 -3.05
C HIS A 361 -2.73 12.49 -3.69
N GLY A 362 -3.98 12.08 -3.95
CA GLY A 362 -5.02 12.96 -4.48
C GLY A 362 -5.18 12.90 -6.01
N ARG A 363 -4.72 11.82 -6.68
CA ARG A 363 -5.00 11.55 -8.09
C ARG A 363 -5.28 10.05 -8.33
N GLY A 364 -5.76 9.37 -7.32
CA GLY A 364 -6.13 7.96 -7.39
C GLY A 364 -4.98 7.04 -7.78
N ILE A 365 -5.31 5.99 -8.51
CA ILE A 365 -4.37 4.99 -9.02
C ILE A 365 -4.16 5.21 -10.50
N VAL A 366 -2.92 5.50 -10.88
CA VAL A 366 -2.51 5.64 -12.28
C VAL A 366 -1.90 4.32 -12.74
N THR A 367 -2.25 3.87 -13.95
CA THR A 367 -1.63 2.70 -14.59
C THR A 367 -0.88 3.09 -15.85
N GLY A 368 0.27 2.47 -16.06
CA GLY A 368 1.09 2.61 -17.26
C GLY A 368 1.41 1.26 -17.87
N VAL A 369 1.57 1.23 -19.19
CA VAL A 369 2.06 0.08 -19.97
C VAL A 369 3.25 0.50 -20.83
N PRO A 370 4.13 -0.44 -21.26
CA PRO A 370 5.17 -0.10 -22.23
C PRO A 370 4.55 0.50 -23.48
N ALA A 371 5.19 1.55 -24.01
CA ALA A 371 4.84 2.05 -25.34
C ALA A 371 5.10 0.94 -26.38
N SER A 372 4.18 0.79 -27.31
CA SER A 372 4.26 -0.15 -28.43
C SER A 372 5.33 0.24 -29.42
#